data_2d8ced161dd7079a8a0f810009f2c12a
#
_entry.id   2d8ced161dd7079a8a0f810009f2c12a
#
_cell.length_a   1.000
_cell.length_b   1.000
_cell.length_c   1.000
_cell.angle_alpha   90.00
_cell.angle_beta   90.00
_cell.angle_gamma   90.00
#
_symmetry.space_group_name_H-M   'P 1'
#
loop_
_entity.id
_entity.type
_entity.pdbx_description
1 polymer ?
#
loop_
_entity_poly.entity_id
_entity_poly.type
_entity_poly.pdbx_seq_one_letter_code
_entity_poly.pdbx_strand_id
1 'polypeptide(L)'
;RPPRSKLFPYTTLFRSGAKTLDDNFPDVPNPIRHPTPRLRAQLIGLGLLRDTEDESFLANSAAARDQIWTAAAVHLIQTRRPSLLLLHLLITDTVQHRHGPQTLAAYTALALADAHVDDIVRAVEAAGLRERTTIVVASDHGFVRPHKLVNPNVVFRKAGLQRPGPRRRAQAMSHGGTAFVYLTAPETREADRARVIELLREHEGIADILEPDKFAALHLPEPEHNPQMGDLLLVAKEGYAFSNESFEDDSLTEITFPVGSHGYLATNPNMNGVFVAWGRGIKPGPKLGVVEIIDVAPTIAGLLGQKLPHADGRIIRALLKEPLPR
;
A
#
# COMPACT_ATOMS: atom_id res chain seq x y z
N ARG A 1 -16.56 19.34 6.84
CA ARG A 1 -16.17 18.30 5.86
C ARG A 1 -15.84 17.04 6.64
N PRO A 2 -16.34 15.84 6.24
CA PRO A 2 -16.01 14.59 6.93
C PRO A 2 -14.50 14.32 6.83
N PRO A 3 -13.89 13.69 7.83
CA PRO A 3 -12.49 13.30 7.77
C PRO A 3 -12.28 12.32 6.62
N ARG A 4 -11.31 12.61 5.77
CA ARG A 4 -10.97 11.74 4.64
C ARG A 4 -10.30 10.49 5.19
N SER A 5 -10.74 9.31 4.75
CA SER A 5 -10.24 8.02 5.24
C SER A 5 -8.73 7.86 4.95
N LYS A 6 -8.02 7.40 5.96
CA LYS A 6 -6.56 7.20 5.97
C LYS A 6 -6.13 5.83 5.43
N LEU A 7 -7.08 4.95 5.09
CA LEU A 7 -6.83 3.54 4.78
C LEU A 7 -6.46 3.23 3.33
N PHE A 8 -6.53 4.18 2.42
CA PHE A 8 -6.23 3.93 1.01
C PHE A 8 -5.25 4.97 0.45
N PRO A 9 -3.94 4.86 0.77
CA PRO A 9 -2.96 5.78 0.23
C PRO A 9 -2.87 5.73 -1.31
N TYR A 10 -3.14 4.57 -1.91
CA TYR A 10 -2.99 4.37 -3.35
C TYR A 10 -4.04 5.04 -4.23
N THR A 11 -5.28 5.17 -3.76
CA THR A 11 -6.36 5.70 -4.60
C THR A 11 -6.58 7.19 -4.46
N THR A 12 -6.23 7.78 -3.31
CA THR A 12 -6.51 9.20 -3.00
C THR A 12 -5.41 10.14 -3.47
N LEU A 13 -4.14 9.76 -3.39
CA LEU A 13 -3.03 10.58 -3.87
C LEU A 13 -3.09 10.79 -5.39
N PHE A 14 -3.47 9.73 -6.14
CA PHE A 14 -3.55 9.81 -7.60
C PHE A 14 -4.87 10.40 -8.13
N ARG A 15 -5.94 10.41 -7.36
CA ARG A 15 -7.24 10.97 -7.81
C ARG A 15 -7.38 12.46 -7.61
N SER A 16 -6.81 13.03 -6.56
CA SER A 16 -7.01 14.45 -6.23
C SER A 16 -5.90 15.38 -6.74
N GLY A 17 -4.71 14.85 -7.02
CA GLY A 17 -3.52 15.62 -7.40
C GLY A 17 -3.17 15.61 -8.89
N ALA A 18 -3.74 14.69 -9.67
CA ALA A 18 -3.36 14.46 -11.07
C ALA A 18 -3.52 15.68 -12.00
N LYS A 19 -4.32 16.66 -11.62
CA LYS A 19 -4.51 17.90 -12.41
C LYS A 19 -3.34 18.88 -12.29
N THR A 20 -2.44 18.68 -11.34
CA THR A 20 -1.34 19.61 -11.00
C THR A 20 0.04 18.98 -11.07
N LEU A 21 0.15 17.72 -11.50
CA LEU A 21 1.44 17.07 -11.70
C LEU A 21 2.02 17.44 -13.06
N ASP A 22 3.29 17.85 -13.09
CA ASP A 22 4.02 18.14 -14.32
C ASP A 22 4.22 16.89 -15.18
N ASP A 23 4.50 15.77 -14.54
CA ASP A 23 4.68 14.46 -15.13
C ASP A 23 4.07 13.36 -14.26
N ASN A 24 3.41 12.41 -14.90
CA ASN A 24 2.79 11.25 -14.27
C ASN A 24 2.97 10.02 -15.16
N PHE A 25 3.38 8.90 -14.56
CA PHE A 25 3.53 7.62 -15.22
C PHE A 25 2.98 6.51 -14.30
N PRO A 26 1.66 6.22 -14.37
CA PRO A 26 0.99 5.29 -13.45
C PRO A 26 1.12 3.83 -13.86
N ASP A 27 0.79 2.95 -12.91
CA ASP A 27 0.87 1.49 -13.05
C ASP A 27 -0.35 0.81 -13.71
N VAL A 28 -1.48 1.47 -13.81
CA VAL A 28 -2.75 0.77 -14.13
C VAL A 28 -3.41 1.34 -15.38
N PRO A 29 -3.98 0.48 -16.27
CA PRO A 29 -4.69 0.97 -17.45
C PRO A 29 -5.98 1.68 -17.02
N ASN A 30 -5.96 2.98 -17.17
CA ASN A 30 -7.13 3.83 -17.04
C ASN A 30 -6.83 5.10 -17.85
N PRO A 31 -7.76 5.62 -18.66
CA PRO A 31 -7.57 6.84 -19.45
C PRO A 31 -7.08 8.06 -18.66
N ILE A 32 -7.36 8.08 -17.33
CA ILE A 32 -6.90 9.13 -16.41
C ILE A 32 -5.48 8.83 -15.87
N ARG A 33 -4.93 7.66 -16.17
CA ARG A 33 -3.69 7.11 -15.57
C ARG A 33 -2.57 6.87 -16.56
N HIS A 34 -2.76 7.31 -17.80
CA HIS A 34 -1.69 7.29 -18.80
C HIS A 34 -0.60 8.27 -18.41
N PRO A 35 0.65 8.02 -18.81
CA PRO A 35 1.71 9.00 -18.68
C PRO A 35 1.25 10.33 -19.30
N THR A 36 1.67 11.45 -18.71
CA THR A 36 1.39 12.74 -19.34
C THR A 36 1.89 12.71 -20.79
N PRO A 37 1.16 13.29 -21.77
CA PRO A 37 1.47 13.16 -23.21
C PRO A 37 2.92 13.51 -23.56
N ARG A 38 3.46 14.54 -22.90
CA ARG A 38 4.86 14.95 -23.08
C ARG A 38 5.84 13.89 -22.59
N LEU A 39 5.61 13.30 -21.43
CA LEU A 39 6.47 12.25 -20.89
C LEU A 39 6.36 11.00 -21.75
N ARG A 40 5.14 10.59 -22.12
CA ARG A 40 4.90 9.44 -23.00
C ARG A 40 5.70 9.54 -24.30
N ALA A 41 5.61 10.67 -25.01
CA ALA A 41 6.35 10.87 -26.24
C ALA A 41 7.88 10.76 -26.05
N GLN A 42 8.40 11.26 -24.94
CA GLN A 42 9.83 11.15 -24.63
C GLN A 42 10.23 9.71 -24.32
N LEU A 43 9.44 8.97 -23.54
CA LEU A 43 9.73 7.57 -23.19
C LEU A 43 9.65 6.66 -24.43
N ILE A 44 8.75 6.93 -25.38
CA ILE A 44 8.71 6.26 -26.68
C ILE A 44 9.97 6.58 -27.49
N GLY A 45 10.33 7.86 -27.57
CA GLY A 45 11.56 8.28 -28.26
C GLY A 45 12.86 7.68 -27.69
N LEU A 46 12.86 7.34 -26.41
CA LEU A 46 13.96 6.66 -25.72
C LEU A 46 13.89 5.13 -25.85
N GLY A 47 12.85 4.57 -26.48
CA GLY A 47 12.63 3.13 -26.59
C GLY A 47 12.19 2.46 -25.27
N LEU A 48 11.84 3.23 -24.26
CA LEU A 48 11.37 2.74 -22.95
C LEU A 48 9.90 2.32 -22.94
N LEU A 49 9.10 2.93 -23.86
CA LEU A 49 7.72 2.55 -24.11
C LEU A 49 7.52 2.24 -25.59
N ARG A 50 6.62 1.34 -25.88
CA ARG A 50 6.15 1.10 -27.24
C ARG A 50 5.04 2.09 -27.57
N ASP A 51 4.92 2.50 -28.85
CA ASP A 51 3.83 3.35 -29.34
C ASP A 51 2.58 2.51 -29.65
N THR A 52 2.22 1.63 -28.74
CA THR A 52 1.02 0.79 -28.79
C THR A 52 0.16 1.09 -27.58
N GLU A 53 -1.12 0.80 -27.66
CA GLU A 53 -2.04 1.00 -26.54
C GLU A 53 -1.59 0.24 -25.28
N ASP A 54 -1.91 0.77 -24.12
CA ASP A 54 -1.32 0.51 -22.80
C ASP A 54 -1.34 -0.91 -22.26
N GLU A 55 -2.07 -1.82 -22.86
CA GLU A 55 -2.09 -3.25 -22.46
C GLU A 55 -0.69 -3.89 -22.50
N SER A 56 0.20 -3.40 -23.37
CA SER A 56 1.55 -3.93 -23.47
C SER A 56 2.42 -3.64 -22.25
N PHE A 57 2.20 -2.52 -21.54
CA PHE A 57 2.97 -2.19 -20.34
C PHE A 57 2.60 -3.09 -19.16
N LEU A 58 1.33 -3.38 -18.97
CA LEU A 58 0.86 -4.26 -17.90
C LEU A 58 1.19 -5.72 -18.10
N ALA A 59 1.44 -6.15 -19.35
CA ALA A 59 1.94 -7.48 -19.64
C ALA A 59 3.38 -7.70 -19.14
N ASN A 60 4.11 -6.61 -18.83
CA ASN A 60 5.45 -6.72 -18.27
C ASN A 60 5.43 -7.26 -16.83
N SER A 61 6.45 -8.02 -16.48
CA SER A 61 6.68 -8.42 -15.08
C SER A 61 6.91 -7.19 -14.18
N ALA A 62 6.71 -7.34 -12.86
CA ALA A 62 7.01 -6.26 -11.91
C ALA A 62 8.45 -5.77 -12.03
N ALA A 63 9.42 -6.67 -12.21
CA ALA A 63 10.83 -6.31 -12.42
C ALA A 63 11.03 -5.43 -13.67
N ALA A 64 10.39 -5.79 -14.79
CA ALA A 64 10.51 -5.00 -16.02
C ALA A 64 9.82 -3.64 -15.89
N ARG A 65 8.70 -3.57 -15.20
CA ARG A 65 8.02 -2.29 -14.91
C ARG A 65 8.86 -1.39 -14.02
N ASP A 66 9.45 -1.92 -12.95
CA ASP A 66 10.35 -1.19 -12.05
C ASP A 66 11.55 -0.62 -12.82
N GLN A 67 12.13 -1.40 -13.74
CA GLN A 67 13.22 -0.95 -14.60
C GLN A 67 12.80 0.22 -15.49
N ILE A 68 11.61 0.16 -16.13
CA ILE A 68 11.10 1.23 -16.99
C ILE A 68 10.81 2.49 -16.17
N TRP A 69 10.18 2.36 -15.00
CA TRP A 69 9.92 3.51 -14.12
C TRP A 69 11.20 4.14 -13.60
N THR A 70 12.19 3.32 -13.23
CA THR A 70 13.51 3.82 -12.82
C THR A 70 14.18 4.58 -13.94
N ALA A 71 14.18 4.05 -15.17
CA ALA A 71 14.74 4.74 -16.32
C ALA A 71 13.99 6.05 -16.64
N ALA A 72 12.67 6.08 -16.49
CA ALA A 72 11.87 7.29 -16.62
C ALA A 72 12.23 8.32 -15.53
N ALA A 73 12.41 7.89 -14.29
CA ALA A 73 12.82 8.73 -13.18
C ALA A 73 14.22 9.33 -13.40
N VAL A 74 15.18 8.51 -13.85
CA VAL A 74 16.54 8.95 -14.25
C VAL A 74 16.45 10.04 -15.33
N HIS A 75 15.65 9.81 -16.38
CA HIS A 75 15.42 10.79 -17.43
C HIS A 75 14.87 12.12 -16.89
N LEU A 76 13.88 12.07 -16.00
CA LEU A 76 13.28 13.24 -15.37
C LEU A 76 14.30 13.99 -14.50
N ILE A 77 15.12 13.30 -13.72
CA ILE A 77 16.18 13.90 -12.90
C ILE A 77 17.16 14.66 -13.78
N GLN A 78 17.62 14.03 -14.86
CA GLN A 78 18.63 14.61 -15.76
C GLN A 78 18.10 15.80 -16.56
N THR A 79 16.85 15.73 -17.03
CA THR A 79 16.29 16.70 -17.99
C THR A 79 15.42 17.78 -17.36
N ARG A 80 14.75 17.49 -16.23
CA ARG A 80 13.76 18.40 -15.63
C ARG A 80 14.08 18.84 -14.20
N ARG A 81 14.92 18.08 -13.48
CA ARG A 81 15.33 18.40 -12.10
C ARG A 81 14.12 18.72 -11.20
N PRO A 82 13.15 17.79 -11.06
CA PRO A 82 11.91 18.05 -10.34
C PRO A 82 12.18 18.40 -8.87
N SER A 83 11.34 19.27 -8.28
CA SER A 83 11.41 19.57 -6.84
C SER A 83 10.97 18.39 -5.97
N LEU A 84 10.07 17.54 -6.46
CA LEU A 84 9.62 16.30 -5.84
C LEU A 84 9.48 15.23 -6.91
N LEU A 85 10.08 14.06 -6.68
CA LEU A 85 9.92 12.87 -7.48
C LEU A 85 9.48 11.74 -6.56
N LEU A 86 8.39 11.05 -6.91
CA LEU A 86 7.90 9.87 -6.23
C LEU A 86 8.06 8.67 -7.18
N LEU A 87 8.80 7.66 -6.75
CA LEU A 87 9.00 6.41 -7.48
C LEU A 87 8.48 5.25 -6.63
N HIS A 88 7.63 4.42 -7.22
CA HIS A 88 7.14 3.20 -6.59
C HIS A 88 7.76 1.98 -7.28
N LEU A 89 8.39 1.09 -6.50
CA LEU A 89 8.98 -0.16 -6.95
C LEU A 89 8.12 -1.32 -6.43
N LEU A 90 7.67 -2.19 -7.34
CA LEU A 90 6.69 -3.25 -7.07
C LEU A 90 7.30 -4.63 -6.85
N ILE A 91 8.54 -4.85 -7.29
CA ILE A 91 9.11 -6.20 -7.34
C ILE A 91 9.18 -6.86 -5.97
N THR A 92 9.48 -6.08 -4.92
CA THR A 92 9.60 -6.60 -3.55
C THR A 92 8.29 -7.13 -3.03
N ASP A 93 7.18 -6.41 -3.26
CA ASP A 93 5.83 -6.83 -2.89
C ASP A 93 5.40 -8.07 -3.68
N THR A 94 5.49 -8.00 -5.00
CA THR A 94 5.07 -9.08 -5.90
C THR A 94 5.77 -10.40 -5.61
N VAL A 95 7.08 -10.35 -5.34
CA VAL A 95 7.87 -11.57 -5.07
C VAL A 95 7.56 -12.11 -3.68
N GLN A 96 7.40 -11.25 -2.67
CA GLN A 96 7.06 -11.71 -1.33
C GLN A 96 5.66 -12.32 -1.26
N HIS A 97 4.69 -11.80 -2.00
CA HIS A 97 3.39 -12.45 -2.13
C HIS A 97 3.50 -13.87 -2.69
N ARG A 98 4.33 -14.09 -3.70
CA ARG A 98 4.41 -15.39 -4.41
C ARG A 98 5.30 -16.42 -3.72
N HIS A 99 6.32 -15.97 -3.00
CA HIS A 99 7.38 -16.84 -2.48
C HIS A 99 7.58 -16.73 -0.97
N GLY A 100 6.86 -15.84 -0.32
CA GLY A 100 7.01 -15.53 1.10
C GLY A 100 8.20 -14.62 1.41
N PRO A 101 8.14 -13.92 2.54
CA PRO A 101 9.27 -13.14 3.07
C PRO A 101 10.42 -14.06 3.50
N GLN A 102 11.64 -13.50 3.60
CA GLN A 102 12.86 -14.19 4.06
C GLN A 102 13.27 -15.39 3.19
N THR A 103 12.85 -15.42 1.94
CA THR A 103 13.28 -16.43 0.94
C THR A 103 14.39 -15.88 0.06
N LEU A 104 15.10 -16.77 -0.63
CA LEU A 104 16.11 -16.35 -1.61
C LEU A 104 15.50 -15.45 -2.70
N ALA A 105 14.28 -15.75 -3.14
CA ALA A 105 13.55 -14.92 -4.11
C ALA A 105 13.27 -13.51 -3.54
N ALA A 106 12.84 -13.41 -2.28
CA ALA A 106 12.60 -12.13 -1.62
C ALA A 106 13.90 -11.31 -1.50
N TYR A 107 15.02 -11.93 -1.10
CA TYR A 107 16.30 -11.25 -1.04
C TYR A 107 16.80 -10.80 -2.42
N THR A 108 16.56 -11.59 -3.47
CA THR A 108 16.88 -11.18 -4.85
C THR A 108 16.04 -9.97 -5.27
N ALA A 109 14.77 -9.95 -4.94
CA ALA A 109 13.91 -8.81 -5.22
C ALA A 109 14.35 -7.53 -4.48
N LEU A 110 14.78 -7.66 -3.22
CA LEU A 110 15.35 -6.55 -2.46
C LEU A 110 16.65 -6.04 -3.10
N ALA A 111 17.54 -6.93 -3.55
CA ALA A 111 18.76 -6.54 -4.24
C ALA A 111 18.48 -5.82 -5.58
N LEU A 112 17.45 -6.22 -6.31
CA LEU A 112 17.01 -5.52 -7.52
C LEU A 112 16.47 -4.12 -7.19
N ALA A 113 15.65 -3.99 -6.15
CA ALA A 113 15.14 -2.70 -5.72
C ALA A 113 16.28 -1.77 -5.25
N ASP A 114 17.26 -2.30 -4.54
CA ASP A 114 18.47 -1.55 -4.11
C ASP A 114 19.28 -1.06 -5.32
N ALA A 115 19.44 -1.89 -6.35
CA ALA A 115 20.09 -1.47 -7.60
C ALA A 115 19.33 -0.33 -8.30
N HIS A 116 17.99 -0.33 -8.29
CA HIS A 116 17.20 0.78 -8.80
C HIS A 116 17.38 2.07 -7.98
N VAL A 117 17.52 1.94 -6.67
CA VAL A 117 17.85 3.10 -5.80
C VAL A 117 19.24 3.64 -6.14
N ASP A 118 20.23 2.77 -6.38
CA ASP A 118 21.57 3.19 -6.81
C ASP A 118 21.54 3.94 -8.16
N ASP A 119 20.75 3.47 -9.13
CA ASP A 119 20.54 4.19 -10.40
C ASP A 119 20.01 5.61 -10.20
N ILE A 120 19.09 5.82 -9.26
CA ILE A 120 18.58 7.15 -8.90
C ILE A 120 19.66 7.99 -8.24
N VAL A 121 20.45 7.42 -7.31
CA VAL A 121 21.57 8.12 -6.65
C VAL A 121 22.57 8.60 -7.69
N ARG A 122 23.00 7.71 -8.59
CA ARG A 122 23.92 8.05 -9.69
C ARG A 122 23.37 9.12 -10.63
N ALA A 123 22.08 9.07 -10.94
CA ALA A 123 21.44 10.09 -11.76
C ALA A 123 21.45 11.47 -11.09
N VAL A 124 21.20 11.53 -9.78
CA VAL A 124 21.28 12.75 -8.98
C VAL A 124 22.71 13.30 -8.97
N GLU A 125 23.73 12.43 -8.81
CA GLU A 125 25.14 12.81 -8.83
C GLU A 125 25.57 13.31 -10.21
N ALA A 126 25.24 12.59 -11.27
CA ALA A 126 25.56 12.98 -12.64
C ALA A 126 24.90 14.30 -13.07
N ALA A 127 23.73 14.61 -12.53
CA ALA A 127 23.04 15.88 -12.75
C ALA A 127 23.60 17.05 -11.91
N GLY A 128 24.61 16.81 -11.05
CA GLY A 128 25.17 17.80 -10.15
C GLY A 128 24.22 18.25 -9.04
N LEU A 129 23.29 17.37 -8.63
CA LEU A 129 22.22 17.70 -7.69
C LEU A 129 22.46 17.17 -6.28
N ARG A 130 23.56 16.44 -6.01
CA ARG A 130 23.81 15.74 -4.73
C ARG A 130 23.59 16.64 -3.50
N GLU A 131 24.19 17.84 -3.50
CA GLU A 131 24.13 18.77 -2.37
C GLU A 131 22.77 19.46 -2.21
N ARG A 132 21.86 19.23 -3.15
CA ARG A 132 20.53 19.86 -3.19
C ARG A 132 19.41 18.84 -3.02
N THR A 133 19.72 17.55 -3.00
CA THR A 133 18.73 16.46 -2.99
C THR A 133 18.72 15.75 -1.65
N THR A 134 17.51 15.46 -1.20
CA THR A 134 17.22 14.49 -0.14
C THR A 134 16.59 13.26 -0.81
N ILE A 135 17.08 12.09 -0.47
CA ILE A 135 16.51 10.81 -0.90
C ILE A 135 15.90 10.14 0.32
N VAL A 136 14.66 9.69 0.18
CA VAL A 136 13.92 8.92 1.17
C VAL A 136 13.50 7.60 0.54
N VAL A 137 13.86 6.50 1.18
CA VAL A 137 13.39 5.15 0.84
C VAL A 137 12.49 4.68 1.96
N ALA A 138 11.26 4.34 1.63
CA ALA A 138 10.29 3.85 2.59
C ALA A 138 9.46 2.72 1.98
N SER A 139 9.02 1.77 2.78
CA SER A 139 7.99 0.82 2.40
C SER A 139 6.69 1.14 3.13
N ASP A 140 5.58 0.76 2.53
CA ASP A 140 4.23 0.97 3.05
C ASP A 140 3.84 -0.06 4.11
N HIS A 141 4.41 -1.26 4.07
CA HIS A 141 4.21 -2.34 5.05
C HIS A 141 5.37 -3.35 5.02
N GLY A 142 5.36 -4.25 5.98
CA GLY A 142 6.15 -5.46 6.03
C GLY A 142 5.36 -6.67 5.51
N PHE A 143 5.86 -7.88 5.80
CA PHE A 143 5.25 -9.15 5.36
C PHE A 143 5.29 -10.21 6.44
N VAL A 144 4.26 -11.06 6.47
CA VAL A 144 4.26 -12.33 7.22
C VAL A 144 4.05 -13.49 6.26
N ARG A 145 4.33 -14.70 6.76
CA ARG A 145 4.11 -15.96 6.05
C ARG A 145 2.94 -16.69 6.70
N PRO A 146 1.72 -16.58 6.17
CA PRO A 146 0.61 -17.41 6.64
C PRO A 146 0.78 -18.85 6.17
N HIS A 147 0.17 -19.78 6.89
CA HIS A 147 0.11 -21.19 6.53
C HIS A 147 -1.32 -21.69 6.35
N LYS A 148 -2.32 -20.89 6.74
CA LYS A 148 -3.74 -21.16 6.52
C LYS A 148 -4.49 -19.93 6.05
N LEU A 149 -5.51 -20.15 5.22
CA LEU A 149 -6.47 -19.13 4.80
C LEU A 149 -7.80 -19.34 5.49
N VAL A 150 -8.34 -18.26 6.03
CA VAL A 150 -9.71 -18.19 6.55
C VAL A 150 -10.60 -17.64 5.44
N ASN A 151 -11.70 -18.35 5.15
CA ASN A 151 -12.68 -18.02 4.12
C ASN A 151 -14.03 -17.60 4.75
N PRO A 152 -14.21 -16.38 5.26
CA PRO A 152 -15.43 -15.97 5.95
C PRO A 152 -16.66 -16.04 5.03
N ASN A 153 -16.48 -15.78 3.74
CA ASN A 153 -17.55 -15.84 2.76
C ASN A 153 -18.13 -17.24 2.59
N VAL A 154 -17.33 -18.30 2.80
CA VAL A 154 -17.82 -19.68 2.86
C VAL A 154 -18.74 -19.88 4.06
N VAL A 155 -18.39 -19.37 5.23
CA VAL A 155 -19.22 -19.38 6.43
C VAL A 155 -20.55 -18.65 6.17
N PHE A 156 -20.48 -17.46 5.58
CA PHE A 156 -21.67 -16.67 5.25
C PHE A 156 -22.59 -17.37 4.25
N ARG A 157 -22.01 -18.01 3.23
CA ARG A 157 -22.77 -18.80 2.25
C ARG A 157 -23.48 -19.99 2.92
N LYS A 158 -22.76 -20.76 3.73
CA LYS A 158 -23.33 -21.92 4.45
C LYS A 158 -24.45 -21.51 5.42
N ALA A 159 -24.33 -20.32 6.03
CA ALA A 159 -25.34 -19.76 6.91
C ALA A 159 -26.53 -19.08 6.19
N GLY A 160 -26.53 -19.04 4.85
CA GLY A 160 -27.56 -18.37 4.05
C GLY A 160 -27.51 -16.85 4.00
N LEU A 161 -26.41 -16.24 4.49
CA LEU A 161 -26.15 -14.80 4.42
C LEU A 161 -25.61 -14.38 3.05
N GLN A 162 -25.09 -15.32 2.27
CA GLN A 162 -24.75 -15.13 0.87
C GLN A 162 -25.50 -16.13 0.01
N ARG A 163 -26.18 -15.65 -1.01
CA ARG A 163 -26.82 -16.47 -2.05
C ARG A 163 -26.27 -16.06 -3.42
N PRO A 164 -26.27 -16.96 -4.43
CA PRO A 164 -25.97 -16.58 -5.80
C PRO A 164 -26.89 -15.44 -6.26
N GLY A 165 -26.31 -14.38 -6.86
CA GLY A 165 -27.05 -13.22 -7.33
C GLY A 165 -26.91 -11.97 -6.41
N PRO A 166 -27.71 -10.92 -6.64
CA PRO A 166 -27.55 -9.61 -6.01
C PRO A 166 -27.95 -9.53 -4.53
N ARG A 167 -28.52 -10.59 -3.96
CA ARG A 167 -29.01 -10.60 -2.57
C ARG A 167 -27.97 -11.19 -1.61
N ARG A 168 -26.84 -10.55 -1.50
CA ARG A 168 -25.87 -10.83 -0.44
C ARG A 168 -26.24 -10.00 0.78
N ARG A 169 -26.35 -10.61 1.97
CA ARG A 169 -26.62 -9.91 3.24
C ARG A 169 -25.34 -9.60 4.01
N ALA A 170 -24.33 -10.46 3.89
CA ALA A 170 -23.00 -10.23 4.45
C ALA A 170 -21.93 -10.59 3.41
N GLN A 171 -20.85 -9.78 3.36
CA GLN A 171 -19.69 -10.07 2.54
C GLN A 171 -18.42 -9.64 3.25
N ALA A 172 -17.42 -10.53 3.33
CA ALA A 172 -16.07 -10.19 3.76
C ALA A 172 -15.22 -9.81 2.56
N MET A 173 -14.40 -8.78 2.74
CA MET A 173 -13.36 -8.37 1.80
C MET A 173 -12.02 -8.43 2.50
N SER A 174 -11.17 -9.34 2.04
CA SER A 174 -9.84 -9.59 2.59
C SER A 174 -8.87 -8.47 2.22
N HIS A 175 -8.06 -8.11 3.21
CA HIS A 175 -6.84 -7.32 3.08
C HIS A 175 -5.60 -8.12 3.54
N GLY A 176 -5.68 -9.45 3.56
CA GLY A 176 -4.66 -10.35 4.08
C GLY A 176 -4.87 -10.66 5.55
N GLY A 177 -4.13 -10.02 6.45
CA GLY A 177 -4.25 -10.23 7.91
C GLY A 177 -5.52 -9.65 8.55
N THR A 178 -6.27 -8.83 7.82
CA THR A 178 -7.58 -8.32 8.22
C THR A 178 -8.60 -8.51 7.11
N ALA A 179 -9.89 -8.47 7.45
CA ALA A 179 -10.97 -8.42 6.48
C ALA A 179 -12.12 -7.54 6.98
N PHE A 180 -12.60 -6.63 6.13
CA PHE A 180 -13.83 -5.91 6.43
C PHE A 180 -15.04 -6.74 6.08
N VAL A 181 -16.06 -6.72 6.93
CA VAL A 181 -17.37 -7.30 6.66
C VAL A 181 -18.36 -6.20 6.37
N TYR A 182 -19.07 -6.32 5.28
CA TYR A 182 -20.11 -5.41 4.84
C TYR A 182 -21.48 -6.08 4.98
N LEU A 183 -22.40 -5.43 5.68
CA LEU A 183 -23.79 -5.85 5.84
C LEU A 183 -24.66 -5.04 4.89
N THR A 184 -25.15 -5.68 3.85
CA THR A 184 -25.74 -5.01 2.69
C THR A 184 -27.26 -4.92 2.70
N ALA A 185 -27.90 -5.50 3.71
CA ALA A 185 -29.36 -5.45 3.91
C ALA A 185 -29.71 -4.56 5.09
N PRO A 186 -30.10 -3.28 4.86
CA PRO A 186 -30.35 -2.33 5.95
C PRO A 186 -31.40 -2.80 6.94
N GLU A 187 -32.45 -3.49 6.45
CA GLU A 187 -33.59 -3.98 7.25
C GLU A 187 -33.21 -5.11 8.22
N THR A 188 -32.10 -5.82 7.97
CA THR A 188 -31.65 -6.93 8.83
C THR A 188 -30.25 -6.70 9.40
N ARG A 189 -29.68 -5.50 9.20
CA ARG A 189 -28.27 -5.20 9.51
C ARG A 189 -27.86 -5.62 10.93
N GLU A 190 -28.63 -5.26 11.94
CA GLU A 190 -28.30 -5.59 13.34
C GLU A 190 -28.40 -7.11 13.62
N ALA A 191 -29.45 -7.76 13.08
CA ALA A 191 -29.58 -9.20 13.20
C ALA A 191 -28.47 -9.95 12.45
N ASP A 192 -28.06 -9.44 11.28
CA ASP A 192 -26.97 -10.00 10.50
C ASP A 192 -25.62 -9.78 11.18
N ARG A 193 -25.40 -8.62 11.83
CA ARG A 193 -24.20 -8.34 12.62
C ARG A 193 -24.07 -9.36 13.76
N ALA A 194 -25.11 -9.53 14.57
CA ALA A 194 -25.12 -10.49 15.66
C ALA A 194 -24.85 -11.91 15.14
N ARG A 195 -25.48 -12.27 14.03
CA ARG A 195 -25.31 -13.61 13.42
C ARG A 195 -23.89 -13.82 12.88
N VAL A 196 -23.28 -12.83 12.22
CA VAL A 196 -21.90 -12.90 11.74
C VAL A 196 -20.93 -13.07 12.90
N ILE A 197 -21.11 -12.30 13.98
CA ILE A 197 -20.27 -12.41 15.18
C ILE A 197 -20.41 -13.80 15.80
N GLU A 198 -21.61 -14.33 15.94
CA GLU A 198 -21.87 -15.68 16.46
C GLU A 198 -21.15 -16.76 15.63
N LEU A 199 -21.28 -16.69 14.29
CA LEU A 199 -20.70 -17.65 13.35
C LEU A 199 -19.17 -17.66 13.35
N LEU A 200 -18.53 -16.52 13.60
CA LEU A 200 -17.10 -16.37 13.47
C LEU A 200 -16.34 -16.34 14.81
N ARG A 201 -17.02 -16.12 15.93
CA ARG A 201 -16.40 -15.95 17.26
C ARG A 201 -15.44 -17.08 17.63
N GLU A 202 -15.83 -18.32 17.37
CA GLU A 202 -15.05 -19.51 17.72
C GLU A 202 -14.23 -20.07 16.55
N HIS A 203 -14.11 -19.28 15.44
CA HIS A 203 -13.38 -19.75 14.27
C HIS A 203 -11.87 -19.81 14.55
N GLU A 204 -11.25 -20.93 14.25
CA GLU A 204 -9.85 -21.24 14.55
C GLU A 204 -8.87 -20.11 14.17
N GLY A 205 -9.02 -19.52 13.00
CA GLY A 205 -8.09 -18.54 12.44
C GLY A 205 -8.40 -17.08 12.77
N ILE A 206 -9.47 -16.77 13.54
CA ILE A 206 -9.88 -15.41 13.88
C ILE A 206 -9.42 -15.07 15.30
N ALA A 207 -8.65 -14.01 15.44
CA ALA A 207 -8.18 -13.50 16.72
C ALA A 207 -9.19 -12.57 17.38
N ASP A 208 -9.83 -11.70 16.56
CA ASP A 208 -10.79 -10.72 17.07
C ASP A 208 -11.78 -10.31 15.97
N ILE A 209 -12.94 -9.82 16.42
CA ILE A 209 -13.99 -9.23 15.60
C ILE A 209 -14.28 -7.85 16.18
N LEU A 210 -13.81 -6.83 15.50
CA LEU A 210 -13.93 -5.45 15.96
C LEU A 210 -15.17 -4.79 15.38
N GLU A 211 -15.99 -4.25 16.28
CA GLU A 211 -17.16 -3.43 15.95
C GLU A 211 -16.76 -1.96 15.76
N PRO A 212 -17.62 -1.11 15.17
CA PRO A 212 -17.29 0.27 14.86
C PRO A 212 -16.81 1.12 16.04
N ASP A 213 -17.28 0.84 17.27
CA ASP A 213 -16.84 1.53 18.50
C ASP A 213 -15.34 1.35 18.79
N LYS A 214 -14.70 0.31 18.22
CA LYS A 214 -13.26 0.05 18.34
C LYS A 214 -12.43 0.69 17.23
N PHE A 215 -13.05 1.18 16.17
CA PHE A 215 -12.35 1.68 14.98
C PHE A 215 -11.50 2.92 15.29
N ALA A 216 -11.99 3.81 16.13
CA ALA A 216 -11.25 5.01 16.53
C ALA A 216 -9.90 4.70 17.19
N ALA A 217 -9.80 3.62 17.97
CA ALA A 217 -8.54 3.18 18.58
C ALA A 217 -7.49 2.70 17.54
N LEU A 218 -7.95 2.31 16.36
CA LEU A 218 -7.11 1.93 15.20
C LEU A 218 -6.94 3.08 14.21
N HIS A 219 -7.39 4.29 14.56
CA HIS A 219 -7.45 5.43 13.64
C HIS A 219 -8.27 5.18 12.36
N LEU A 220 -9.22 4.25 12.42
CA LEU A 220 -10.16 3.97 11.36
C LEU A 220 -11.39 4.89 11.50
N PRO A 221 -11.93 5.41 10.39
CA PRO A 221 -13.19 6.15 10.44
C PRO A 221 -14.36 5.22 10.74
N GLU A 222 -15.36 5.73 11.40
CA GLU A 222 -16.62 5.01 11.59
C GLU A 222 -17.40 4.87 10.27
N PRO A 223 -18.17 3.80 10.07
CA PRO A 223 -18.95 3.58 8.85
C PRO A 223 -19.93 4.73 8.53
N GLU A 224 -20.47 5.39 9.55
CA GLU A 224 -21.36 6.55 9.40
C GLU A 224 -20.65 7.74 8.76
N HIS A 225 -19.36 7.89 9.00
CA HIS A 225 -18.54 8.99 8.47
C HIS A 225 -17.85 8.63 7.14
N ASN A 226 -17.77 7.33 6.82
CA ASN A 226 -17.16 6.85 5.58
C ASN A 226 -17.90 5.62 5.04
N PRO A 227 -18.69 5.77 3.97
CA PRO A 227 -19.48 4.68 3.40
C PRO A 227 -18.63 3.54 2.79
N GLN A 228 -17.32 3.68 2.72
CA GLN A 228 -16.40 2.63 2.27
C GLN A 228 -15.94 1.74 3.43
N MET A 229 -16.24 2.10 4.67
CA MET A 229 -15.91 1.28 5.85
C MET A 229 -16.88 0.11 5.96
N GLY A 230 -16.32 -1.04 6.39
CA GLY A 230 -17.13 -2.19 6.73
C GLY A 230 -17.86 -2.03 8.07
N ASP A 231 -18.87 -2.84 8.29
CA ASP A 231 -19.64 -2.91 9.55
C ASP A 231 -18.85 -3.60 10.67
N LEU A 232 -17.92 -4.49 10.30
CA LEU A 232 -17.02 -5.19 11.22
C LEU A 232 -15.63 -5.27 10.60
N LEU A 233 -14.60 -5.38 11.45
CA LEU A 233 -13.25 -5.70 11.05
C LEU A 233 -12.81 -7.01 11.71
N LEU A 234 -12.54 -8.03 10.89
CA LEU A 234 -11.97 -9.29 11.34
C LEU A 234 -10.46 -9.18 11.42
N VAL A 235 -9.88 -9.74 12.46
CA VAL A 235 -8.43 -9.80 12.69
C VAL A 235 -7.99 -11.25 12.69
N ALA A 236 -7.02 -11.60 11.86
CA ALA A 236 -6.48 -12.95 11.79
C ALA A 236 -5.52 -13.23 12.96
N LYS A 237 -5.49 -14.48 13.43
CA LYS A 237 -4.44 -14.99 14.31
C LYS A 237 -3.10 -15.06 13.58
N GLU A 238 -2.03 -15.14 14.33
CA GLU A 238 -0.70 -15.41 13.77
C GLU A 238 -0.72 -16.71 12.95
N GLY A 239 -0.10 -16.66 11.77
CA GLY A 239 -0.07 -17.78 10.84
C GLY A 239 -1.31 -17.91 9.95
N TYR A 240 -2.32 -17.07 10.10
CA TYR A 240 -3.53 -17.05 9.27
C TYR A 240 -3.61 -15.77 8.45
N ALA A 241 -4.26 -15.87 7.28
CA ALA A 241 -4.70 -14.74 6.49
C ALA A 241 -6.13 -14.97 5.99
N PHE A 242 -6.82 -13.89 5.63
CA PHE A 242 -8.15 -14.00 5.04
C PHE A 242 -8.08 -14.18 3.52
N SER A 243 -9.09 -14.81 2.96
CA SER A 243 -9.33 -14.95 1.52
C SER A 243 -10.69 -14.38 1.14
N ASN A 244 -10.86 -14.05 -0.13
CA ASN A 244 -12.14 -13.63 -0.71
C ASN A 244 -12.97 -14.80 -1.26
N GLU A 245 -12.45 -16.03 -1.19
CA GLU A 245 -13.12 -17.20 -1.70
C GLU A 245 -14.46 -17.43 -1.03
N SER A 246 -15.45 -17.83 -1.82
CA SER A 246 -16.81 -18.08 -1.36
C SER A 246 -17.37 -19.42 -1.83
N PHE A 247 -16.75 -20.05 -2.81
CA PHE A 247 -17.22 -21.29 -3.44
C PHE A 247 -16.51 -22.54 -2.93
N GLU A 248 -15.45 -22.38 -2.15
CA GLU A 248 -14.79 -23.49 -1.44
C GLU A 248 -15.77 -24.20 -0.50
N ASP A 249 -15.48 -25.46 -0.20
CA ASP A 249 -16.29 -26.24 0.75
C ASP A 249 -15.87 -25.97 2.20
N ASP A 250 -14.62 -25.61 2.43
CA ASP A 250 -14.09 -25.38 3.76
C ASP A 250 -13.85 -23.90 4.05
N SER A 251 -14.20 -23.48 5.26
CA SER A 251 -13.94 -22.13 5.76
C SER A 251 -12.47 -21.92 6.16
N LEU A 252 -11.69 -22.98 6.14
CA LEU A 252 -10.25 -22.97 6.44
C LEU A 252 -9.52 -23.80 5.39
N THR A 253 -8.49 -23.22 4.77
CA THR A 253 -7.72 -23.86 3.70
C THR A 253 -6.22 -23.82 4.05
N GLU A 254 -5.56 -24.97 3.97
CA GLU A 254 -4.10 -25.07 4.14
C GLU A 254 -3.37 -24.44 2.96
N ILE A 255 -2.31 -23.71 3.22
CA ILE A 255 -1.42 -23.17 2.20
C ILE A 255 -0.27 -24.16 2.01
N THR A 256 -0.24 -24.83 0.88
CA THR A 256 0.73 -25.89 0.58
C THR A 256 2.04 -25.41 -0.06
N PHE A 257 2.14 -24.11 -0.37
CA PHE A 257 3.33 -23.49 -0.97
C PHE A 257 3.67 -22.18 -0.26
N PRO A 258 4.93 -21.74 -0.28
CA PRO A 258 5.30 -20.47 0.36
C PRO A 258 4.58 -19.28 -0.27
N VAL A 259 3.92 -18.50 0.56
CA VAL A 259 3.31 -17.21 0.19
C VAL A 259 3.58 -16.19 1.27
N GLY A 260 3.49 -14.93 0.91
CA GLY A 260 3.51 -13.82 1.86
C GLY A 260 2.18 -13.08 1.86
N SER A 261 1.88 -12.48 2.98
CA SER A 261 0.71 -11.63 3.17
C SER A 261 1.05 -10.42 4.05
N HIS A 262 0.24 -9.40 3.94
CA HIS A 262 0.31 -8.19 4.76
C HIS A 262 -1.10 -7.78 5.22
N GLY A 263 -1.32 -6.51 5.59
CA GLY A 263 -2.64 -6.03 6.01
C GLY A 263 -3.07 -6.53 7.39
N TYR A 264 -2.11 -6.91 8.24
CA TYR A 264 -2.34 -7.13 9.68
C TYR A 264 -2.37 -5.78 10.40
N LEU A 265 -2.82 -5.79 11.65
CA LEU A 265 -2.84 -4.56 12.45
C LEU A 265 -1.42 -3.97 12.57
N ALA A 266 -1.33 -2.64 12.61
CA ALA A 266 -0.06 -1.94 12.75
C ALA A 266 0.71 -2.27 14.05
N THR A 267 0.03 -2.87 15.03
CA THR A 267 0.64 -3.41 16.25
C THR A 267 1.47 -4.67 16.02
N ASN A 268 1.31 -5.34 14.87
CA ASN A 268 2.14 -6.49 14.51
C ASN A 268 3.51 -6.00 14.02
N PRO A 269 4.62 -6.31 14.73
CA PRO A 269 5.95 -5.82 14.37
C PRO A 269 6.44 -6.29 12.99
N ASN A 270 5.90 -7.38 12.45
CA ASN A 270 6.21 -7.85 11.11
C ASN A 270 5.62 -6.94 10.01
N MET A 271 4.71 -6.05 10.37
CA MET A 271 4.19 -5.02 9.46
C MET A 271 5.08 -3.78 9.39
N ASN A 272 6.10 -3.69 10.23
CA ASN A 272 7.07 -2.60 10.13
C ASN A 272 7.82 -2.69 8.80
N GLY A 273 7.87 -1.57 8.11
CA GLY A 273 8.62 -1.42 6.87
C GLY A 273 10.00 -0.83 7.08
N VAL A 274 10.64 -0.51 5.97
CA VAL A 274 11.94 0.17 5.93
C VAL A 274 11.73 1.67 5.84
N PHE A 275 12.56 2.44 6.57
CA PHE A 275 12.67 3.88 6.41
C PHE A 275 14.13 4.30 6.46
N VAL A 276 14.64 4.84 5.35
CA VAL A 276 16.00 5.37 5.23
C VAL A 276 15.94 6.74 4.58
N ALA A 277 16.67 7.71 5.11
CA ALA A 277 16.76 9.03 4.50
C ALA A 277 18.19 9.56 4.57
N TRP A 278 18.63 10.20 3.50
CA TRP A 278 19.95 10.85 3.46
C TRP A 278 19.97 12.03 2.49
N GLY A 279 21.02 12.86 2.57
CA GLY A 279 21.24 14.01 1.71
C GLY A 279 20.97 15.33 2.39
N ARG A 280 20.49 16.33 1.60
CA ARG A 280 20.30 17.69 2.09
C ARG A 280 19.28 17.73 3.22
N GLY A 281 19.61 18.41 4.31
CA GLY A 281 18.71 18.60 5.44
C GLY A 281 18.61 17.42 6.40
N ILE A 282 19.25 16.29 6.09
CA ILE A 282 19.25 15.09 6.94
C ILE A 282 20.49 15.07 7.83
N LYS A 283 20.30 14.81 9.13
CA LYS A 283 21.41 14.57 10.07
C LYS A 283 22.10 13.25 9.73
N PRO A 284 23.42 13.17 9.67
CA PRO A 284 24.10 11.89 9.49
C PRO A 284 23.99 11.03 10.76
N GLY A 285 23.70 9.76 10.57
CA GLY A 285 23.87 8.71 11.56
C GLY A 285 22.81 8.44 12.62
N PRO A 286 21.70 9.21 12.82
CA PRO A 286 20.75 8.84 13.86
C PRO A 286 20.03 7.53 13.50
N LYS A 287 19.96 6.60 14.46
CA LYS A 287 19.02 5.48 14.44
C LYS A 287 17.76 5.94 15.14
N LEU A 288 16.65 6.05 14.40
CA LEU A 288 15.41 6.67 14.91
C LEU A 288 14.53 5.70 15.69
N GLY A 289 14.81 4.39 15.67
CA GLY A 289 13.86 3.39 16.13
C GLY A 289 12.66 3.30 15.16
N VAL A 290 11.47 2.98 15.68
CA VAL A 290 10.23 2.94 14.90
C VAL A 290 9.73 4.37 14.67
N VAL A 291 9.41 4.69 13.42
CA VAL A 291 8.76 5.93 13.02
C VAL A 291 7.38 5.60 12.44
N GLU A 292 6.42 6.48 12.67
CA GLU A 292 5.08 6.30 12.12
C GLU A 292 5.06 6.67 10.63
N ILE A 293 4.46 5.82 9.79
CA ILE A 293 4.40 6.07 8.34
C ILE A 293 3.67 7.37 8.01
N ILE A 294 2.71 7.80 8.84
CA ILE A 294 2.00 9.06 8.69
C ILE A 294 2.90 10.28 8.85
N ASP A 295 4.08 10.14 9.47
CA ASP A 295 5.07 11.21 9.69
C ASP A 295 5.95 11.46 8.45
N VAL A 296 5.98 10.53 7.50
CA VAL A 296 6.85 10.61 6.30
C VAL A 296 6.44 11.79 5.42
N ALA A 297 5.16 11.91 5.07
CA ALA A 297 4.69 12.97 4.19
C ALA A 297 4.86 14.38 4.78
N PRO A 298 4.50 14.67 6.06
CA PRO A 298 4.81 15.94 6.71
C PRO A 298 6.32 16.24 6.76
N THR A 299 7.17 15.23 6.93
CA THR A 299 8.62 15.40 6.95
C THR A 299 9.14 15.82 5.57
N ILE A 300 8.69 15.16 4.49
CA ILE A 300 9.02 15.54 3.12
C ILE A 300 8.53 16.96 2.81
N ALA A 301 7.29 17.29 3.20
CA ALA A 301 6.77 18.66 3.02
C ALA A 301 7.62 19.69 3.75
N GLY A 302 8.03 19.42 5.00
CA GLY A 302 8.91 20.30 5.77
C GLY A 302 10.28 20.51 5.09
N LEU A 303 10.87 19.47 4.50
CA LEU A 303 12.11 19.57 3.73
C LEU A 303 11.95 20.44 2.48
N LEU A 304 10.76 20.50 1.90
CA LEU A 304 10.40 21.35 0.76
C LEU A 304 9.91 22.75 1.17
N GLY A 305 9.96 23.10 2.46
CA GLY A 305 9.44 24.36 2.97
C GLY A 305 7.92 24.50 2.88
N GLN A 306 7.21 23.37 2.75
CA GLN A 306 5.75 23.32 2.64
C GLN A 306 5.10 22.82 3.93
N LYS A 307 3.79 23.08 4.07
CA LYS A 307 2.99 22.62 5.19
C LYS A 307 1.88 21.70 4.68
N LEU A 308 1.59 20.65 5.44
CA LEU A 308 0.44 19.78 5.24
C LEU A 308 -0.54 19.95 6.41
N PRO A 309 -1.41 20.99 6.40
CA PRO A 309 -2.22 21.38 7.56
C PRO A 309 -3.28 20.33 7.96
N HIS A 310 -3.56 19.38 7.08
CA HIS A 310 -4.54 18.30 7.31
C HIS A 310 -3.88 16.92 7.46
N ALA A 311 -2.56 16.87 7.62
CA ALA A 311 -1.87 15.63 7.94
C ALA A 311 -2.03 15.33 9.44
N ASP A 312 -2.26 14.05 9.75
CA ASP A 312 -2.33 13.58 11.14
C ASP A 312 -0.94 13.31 11.72
N GLY A 313 0.04 13.06 10.85
CA GLY A 313 1.43 12.90 11.23
C GLY A 313 2.13 14.23 11.48
N ARG A 314 3.34 14.15 11.99
CA ARG A 314 4.21 15.28 12.34
C ARG A 314 5.60 15.12 11.72
N ILE A 315 6.32 16.23 11.61
CA ILE A 315 7.70 16.22 11.10
C ILE A 315 8.60 15.44 12.06
N ILE A 316 9.37 14.49 11.54
CA ILE A 316 10.39 13.72 12.27
C ILE A 316 11.61 14.62 12.54
N ARG A 317 11.52 15.51 13.53
CA ARG A 317 12.57 16.51 13.82
C ARG A 317 13.92 15.91 14.19
N ALA A 318 13.92 14.72 14.79
CA ALA A 318 15.15 14.00 15.15
C ALA A 318 16.00 13.67 13.92
N LEU A 319 15.38 13.50 12.75
CA LEU A 319 16.02 13.22 11.47
C LEU A 319 16.69 14.47 10.86
N LEU A 320 16.19 15.67 11.12
CA LEU A 320 16.46 16.85 10.33
C LEU A 320 17.56 17.74 10.93
N LYS A 321 18.41 18.31 10.09
CA LYS A 321 19.29 19.44 10.44
C LYS A 321 18.42 20.68 10.67
N GLU A 322 18.68 21.41 11.75
CA GLU A 322 18.04 22.69 12.01
C GLU A 322 18.97 23.86 11.65
N PRO A 323 18.45 24.95 11.14
CA PRO A 323 17.07 25.19 10.73
C PRO A 323 16.68 24.39 9.48
N LEU A 324 15.39 24.08 9.34
CA LEU A 324 14.88 23.47 8.10
C LEU A 324 15.23 24.35 6.89
N PRO A 325 15.56 23.76 5.73
CA PRO A 325 15.79 24.52 4.50
C PRO A 325 14.60 25.43 4.19
N ARG A 326 14.87 26.71 3.94
CA ARG A 326 13.86 27.67 3.45
C ARG A 326 13.65 27.47 1.97
#